data_c23fa7c2c52f17dc0135b4ee4d63c64c
#
_entry.id   c23fa7c2c52f17dc0135b4ee4d63c64c
#
_cell.length_a   1.000
_cell.length_b   1.000
_cell.length_c   1.000
_cell.angle_alpha   90.00
_cell.angle_beta   90.00
_cell.angle_gamma   90.00
#
_symmetry.space_group_name_H-M   'P 1'
#
loop_
_entity.id
_entity.type
_entity.pdbx_description
1 polymer ?
#
loop_
_entity_poly.entity_id
_entity_poly.type
_entity_poly.pdbx_seq_one_letter_code
_entity_poly.pdbx_strand_id
1 'polypeptide(L)'
;MLEAGIYLIPKQCFRSHPAYIDIFELFHETTWQTDLGHLCDLITAPEDIFNFDNFPIKYMFLVTYKTAHCSFYLPVALAPMYLQLATEETLKQAHDILIPLGQYFQIQVDYFDNLGNPSIIGKIGNDIQDNKCSWLVNQAIQRCTLEQRQLLDASYGRKGAAEAKKYEERVVGELHEKIAAAHESKDLEKKVFEAFLGKIYKRTK
;
A
#
# COMPACT_ATOMS: atom_id res chain seq x y z
N MET A 1 -21.21 -6.61 -9.96
CA MET A 1 -22.00 -7.79 -9.49
C MET A 1 -21.45 -8.38 -8.21
N LEU A 2 -20.15 -8.69 -8.09
CA LEU A 2 -19.58 -9.28 -6.86
C LEU A 2 -19.70 -8.35 -5.65
N GLU A 3 -19.45 -7.05 -5.81
CA GLU A 3 -19.61 -6.06 -4.75
C GLU A 3 -21.06 -6.04 -4.21
N ALA A 4 -22.07 -5.94 -5.08
CA ALA A 4 -23.45 -6.00 -4.65
C ALA A 4 -23.80 -7.31 -3.91
N GLY A 5 -23.11 -8.41 -4.23
CA GLY A 5 -23.24 -9.70 -3.55
C GLY A 5 -22.74 -9.67 -2.09
N ILE A 6 -21.75 -8.82 -1.77
CA ILE A 6 -21.24 -8.66 -0.40
C ILE A 6 -22.35 -8.25 0.54
N TYR A 7 -23.25 -7.35 0.13
CA TYR A 7 -24.35 -6.84 0.96
C TYR A 7 -25.51 -7.83 1.10
N LEU A 8 -25.62 -8.82 0.21
CA LEU A 8 -26.62 -9.86 0.34
C LEU A 8 -26.32 -10.83 1.48
N ILE A 9 -25.05 -11.09 1.77
CA ILE A 9 -24.64 -12.00 2.84
C ILE A 9 -25.07 -11.47 4.21
N PRO A 10 -24.72 -10.25 4.65
CA PRO A 10 -25.23 -9.70 5.90
C PRO A 10 -26.77 -9.67 5.96
N LYS A 11 -27.43 -9.32 4.87
CA LYS A 11 -28.89 -9.30 4.80
C LYS A 11 -29.52 -10.68 5.02
N GLN A 12 -28.94 -11.72 4.45
CA GLN A 12 -29.46 -13.08 4.56
C GLN A 12 -29.13 -13.74 5.90
N CYS A 13 -27.91 -13.53 6.38
CA CYS A 13 -27.38 -14.27 7.54
C CYS A 13 -27.54 -13.51 8.87
N PHE A 14 -27.59 -12.17 8.84
CA PHE A 14 -27.50 -11.34 10.05
C PHE A 14 -28.66 -10.36 10.24
N ARG A 15 -29.69 -10.39 9.41
CA ARG A 15 -30.79 -9.41 9.45
C ARG A 15 -31.47 -9.29 10.82
N SER A 16 -31.51 -10.37 11.58
CA SER A 16 -32.14 -10.40 12.94
C SER A 16 -31.11 -10.05 14.04
N HIS A 17 -29.85 -9.86 13.70
CA HIS A 17 -28.80 -9.54 14.67
C HIS A 17 -28.94 -8.08 15.15
N PRO A 18 -28.83 -7.81 16.48
CA PRO A 18 -29.00 -6.45 17.01
C PRO A 18 -28.07 -5.41 16.35
N ALA A 19 -26.82 -5.78 16.08
CA ALA A 19 -25.85 -4.90 15.43
C ALA A 19 -25.90 -4.94 13.88
N TYR A 20 -26.97 -5.46 13.27
CA TYR A 20 -27.07 -5.60 11.82
C TYR A 20 -26.88 -4.27 11.07
N ILE A 21 -27.49 -3.21 11.56
CA ILE A 21 -27.40 -1.89 10.91
C ILE A 21 -25.98 -1.36 10.99
N ASP A 22 -25.35 -1.38 12.16
CA ASP A 22 -24.00 -0.88 12.37
C ASP A 22 -22.98 -1.65 11.51
N ILE A 23 -23.12 -2.98 11.45
CA ILE A 23 -22.30 -3.84 10.58
C ILE A 23 -22.50 -3.46 9.11
N PHE A 24 -23.74 -3.27 8.69
CA PHE A 24 -24.08 -2.93 7.30
C PHE A 24 -23.54 -1.55 6.91
N GLU A 25 -23.64 -0.56 7.79
CA GLU A 25 -23.09 0.78 7.60
C GLU A 25 -21.57 0.74 7.52
N LEU A 26 -20.89 -0.01 8.40
CA LEU A 26 -19.45 -0.17 8.34
C LEU A 26 -18.97 -0.78 7.02
N PHE A 27 -19.69 -1.79 6.49
CA PHE A 27 -19.37 -2.35 5.17
C PHE A 27 -19.51 -1.30 4.07
N HIS A 28 -20.58 -0.51 4.08
CA HIS A 28 -20.79 0.54 3.07
C HIS A 28 -19.73 1.62 3.13
N GLU A 29 -19.43 2.11 4.32
CA GLU A 29 -18.42 3.13 4.52
C GLU A 29 -17.04 2.64 4.04
N THR A 30 -16.66 1.43 4.44
CA THR A 30 -15.36 0.86 4.06
C THR A 30 -15.27 0.59 2.56
N THR A 31 -16.35 0.14 1.93
CA THR A 31 -16.39 -0.03 0.47
C THR A 31 -16.22 1.30 -0.22
N TRP A 32 -16.97 2.32 0.18
CA TRP A 32 -16.86 3.66 -0.37
C TRP A 32 -15.42 4.23 -0.24
N GLN A 33 -14.81 4.09 0.93
CA GLN A 33 -13.42 4.49 1.17
C GLN A 33 -12.46 3.76 0.23
N THR A 34 -12.65 2.46 0.05
CA THR A 34 -11.81 1.62 -0.82
C THR A 34 -11.97 2.01 -2.28
N ASP A 35 -13.18 2.28 -2.74
CA ASP A 35 -13.45 2.74 -4.11
C ASP A 35 -12.82 4.11 -4.39
N LEU A 36 -12.86 5.03 -3.41
CA LEU A 36 -12.14 6.30 -3.50
C LEU A 36 -10.63 6.10 -3.62
N GLY A 37 -10.06 5.14 -2.87
CA GLY A 37 -8.66 4.78 -2.97
C GLY A 37 -8.29 4.24 -4.35
N HIS A 38 -9.10 3.35 -4.90
CA HIS A 38 -8.91 2.82 -6.26
C HIS A 38 -9.10 3.89 -7.34
N LEU A 39 -10.11 4.75 -7.22
CA LEU A 39 -10.30 5.87 -8.13
C LEU A 39 -9.09 6.80 -8.10
N CYS A 40 -8.60 7.14 -6.91
CA CYS A 40 -7.41 7.97 -6.77
C CYS A 40 -6.18 7.31 -7.43
N ASP A 41 -6.00 6.00 -7.30
CA ASP A 41 -4.92 5.25 -7.95
C ASP A 41 -5.00 5.40 -9.48
N LEU A 42 -6.18 5.22 -10.06
CA LEU A 42 -6.40 5.37 -11.50
C LEU A 42 -6.15 6.78 -12.02
N ILE A 43 -6.67 7.81 -11.35
CA ILE A 43 -6.54 9.20 -11.80
C ILE A 43 -5.17 9.82 -11.48
N THR A 44 -4.41 9.21 -10.57
CA THR A 44 -3.06 9.67 -10.23
C THR A 44 -2.03 9.22 -11.25
N ALA A 45 -2.24 8.06 -11.83
CA ALA A 45 -1.35 7.41 -12.77
C ALA A 45 -2.07 7.09 -14.10
N PRO A 46 -2.59 8.10 -14.83
CA PRO A 46 -3.19 7.86 -16.13
C PRO A 46 -2.13 7.39 -17.14
N GLU A 47 -2.54 6.56 -18.10
CA GLU A 47 -1.62 5.93 -19.06
C GLU A 47 -0.83 6.93 -19.91
N ASP A 48 -1.37 8.13 -20.14
CA ASP A 48 -0.82 9.12 -21.06
C ASP A 48 -0.16 10.33 -20.38
N ILE A 49 -0.21 10.44 -19.06
CA ILE A 49 0.28 11.60 -18.32
C ILE A 49 1.33 11.18 -17.30
N PHE A 50 2.57 11.57 -17.56
CA PHE A 50 3.73 11.28 -16.71
C PHE A 50 4.08 12.52 -15.88
N ASN A 51 3.36 12.76 -14.81
CA ASN A 51 3.60 13.85 -13.87
C ASN A 51 3.66 13.33 -12.43
N PHE A 52 4.85 13.33 -11.87
CA PHE A 52 5.12 12.82 -10.52
C PHE A 52 4.97 13.85 -9.41
N ASP A 53 4.69 15.11 -9.72
CA ASP A 53 4.69 16.19 -8.72
C ASP A 53 3.65 15.98 -7.62
N ASN A 54 2.54 15.32 -7.95
CA ASN A 54 1.47 15.03 -7.02
C ASN A 54 1.61 13.67 -6.32
N PHE A 55 2.57 12.83 -6.72
CA PHE A 55 2.72 11.49 -6.17
C PHE A 55 2.95 11.49 -4.65
N PRO A 56 3.90 12.28 -4.09
CA PRO A 56 4.14 12.26 -2.66
C PRO A 56 2.92 12.67 -1.82
N ILE A 57 2.11 13.61 -2.33
CA ILE A 57 0.91 14.10 -1.62
C ILE A 57 -0.19 13.04 -1.64
N LYS A 58 -0.35 12.35 -2.78
CA LYS A 58 -1.42 11.37 -2.99
C LYS A 58 -1.11 10.00 -2.40
N TYR A 59 0.17 9.63 -2.26
CA TYR A 59 0.57 8.30 -1.87
C TYR A 59 -0.03 7.83 -0.54
N MET A 60 0.04 8.67 0.50
CA MET A 60 -0.52 8.31 1.81
C MET A 60 -2.04 8.13 1.77
N PHE A 61 -2.74 8.94 0.97
CA PHE A 61 -4.16 8.73 0.72
C PHE A 61 -4.41 7.39 0.04
N LEU A 62 -3.65 7.09 -1.01
CA LEU A 62 -3.77 5.82 -1.75
C LEU A 62 -3.64 4.60 -0.83
N VAL A 63 -2.55 4.50 -0.09
CA VAL A 63 -2.30 3.31 0.75
C VAL A 63 -3.30 3.17 1.88
N THR A 64 -3.81 4.30 2.40
CA THR A 64 -4.81 4.31 3.45
C THR A 64 -6.15 3.80 2.92
N TYR A 65 -6.66 4.42 1.88
CA TYR A 65 -8.02 4.18 1.40
C TYR A 65 -8.12 2.92 0.55
N LYS A 66 -7.13 2.63 -0.29
CA LYS A 66 -7.13 1.44 -1.14
C LYS A 66 -6.97 0.14 -0.34
N THR A 67 -6.25 0.17 0.80
CA THR A 67 -5.85 -1.08 1.47
C THR A 67 -6.18 -1.12 2.96
N ALA A 68 -5.85 -0.05 3.73
CA ALA A 68 -5.85 -0.15 5.18
C ALA A 68 -7.25 -0.34 5.77
N HIS A 69 -8.25 0.38 5.28
CA HIS A 69 -9.62 0.28 5.79
C HIS A 69 -10.24 -1.10 5.55
N CYS A 70 -10.22 -1.56 4.29
CA CYS A 70 -10.87 -2.81 3.91
C CYS A 70 -10.14 -4.05 4.44
N SER A 71 -8.82 -4.08 4.31
CA SER A 71 -8.04 -5.29 4.59
C SER A 71 -7.63 -5.44 6.05
N PHE A 72 -7.53 -4.33 6.80
CA PHE A 72 -7.05 -4.34 8.19
C PHE A 72 -8.10 -3.90 9.19
N TYR A 73 -8.71 -2.72 9.00
CA TYR A 73 -9.67 -2.20 9.96
C TYR A 73 -10.99 -2.95 9.96
N LEU A 74 -11.63 -3.10 8.80
CA LEU A 74 -12.95 -3.73 8.68
C LEU A 74 -13.04 -5.10 9.37
N PRO A 75 -12.17 -6.10 9.09
CA PRO A 75 -12.32 -7.43 9.66
C PRO A 75 -12.18 -7.45 11.19
N VAL A 76 -11.37 -6.55 11.76
CA VAL A 76 -11.18 -6.46 13.20
C VAL A 76 -12.32 -5.69 13.87
N ALA A 77 -12.83 -4.63 13.28
CA ALA A 77 -13.96 -3.86 13.80
C ALA A 77 -15.27 -4.66 13.81
N LEU A 78 -15.46 -5.55 12.84
CA LEU A 78 -16.65 -6.41 12.76
C LEU A 78 -16.78 -7.36 13.97
N ALA A 79 -15.68 -7.84 14.52
CA ALA A 79 -15.72 -8.82 15.61
C ALA A 79 -16.39 -8.26 16.89
N PRO A 80 -15.96 -7.13 17.46
CA PRO A 80 -16.65 -6.54 18.61
C PRO A 80 -18.05 -6.05 18.29
N MET A 81 -18.33 -5.59 17.08
CA MET A 81 -19.70 -5.24 16.67
C MET A 81 -20.61 -6.45 16.69
N TYR A 82 -20.17 -7.56 16.11
CA TYR A 82 -20.93 -8.79 16.12
C TYR A 82 -21.18 -9.31 17.54
N LEU A 83 -20.19 -9.20 18.42
CA LEU A 83 -20.32 -9.60 19.83
C LEU A 83 -21.06 -8.60 20.69
N GLN A 84 -21.51 -7.46 20.13
CA GLN A 84 -22.15 -6.33 20.87
C GLN A 84 -21.24 -5.77 21.97
N LEU A 85 -19.93 -5.81 21.76
CA LEU A 85 -18.89 -5.30 22.65
C LEU A 85 -18.21 -4.03 22.08
N ALA A 86 -18.63 -3.58 20.91
CA ALA A 86 -18.06 -2.40 20.27
C ALA A 86 -18.43 -1.15 21.07
N THR A 87 -17.44 -0.34 21.36
CA THR A 87 -17.58 1.02 21.89
C THR A 87 -16.82 1.96 20.97
N GLU A 88 -17.13 3.24 21.00
CA GLU A 88 -16.41 4.26 20.24
C GLU A 88 -14.90 4.21 20.55
N GLU A 89 -14.54 4.02 21.82
CA GLU A 89 -13.15 3.92 22.26
C GLU A 89 -12.45 2.69 21.69
N THR A 90 -13.08 1.50 21.74
CA THR A 90 -12.47 0.26 21.20
C THR A 90 -12.31 0.30 19.69
N LEU A 91 -13.29 0.87 18.98
CA LEU A 91 -13.21 1.05 17.54
C LEU A 91 -12.16 2.08 17.13
N LYS A 92 -12.05 3.18 17.89
CA LYS A 92 -11.01 4.18 17.71
C LYS A 92 -9.62 3.58 17.94
N GLN A 93 -9.43 2.82 19.01
CA GLN A 93 -8.16 2.17 19.31
C GLN A 93 -7.78 1.18 18.20
N ALA A 94 -8.73 0.37 17.72
CA ALA A 94 -8.51 -0.52 16.58
C ALA A 94 -8.10 0.25 15.33
N HIS A 95 -8.78 1.36 15.02
CA HIS A 95 -8.46 2.22 13.89
C HIS A 95 -7.04 2.79 14.00
N ASP A 96 -6.68 3.37 15.14
CA ASP A 96 -5.38 4.01 15.37
C ASP A 96 -4.19 3.04 15.24
N ILE A 97 -4.43 1.73 15.44
CA ILE A 97 -3.41 0.68 15.26
C ILE A 97 -3.43 0.11 13.84
N LEU A 98 -4.62 -0.20 13.33
CA LEU A 98 -4.75 -0.98 12.11
C LEU A 98 -4.57 -0.18 10.84
N ILE A 99 -4.88 1.12 10.85
CA ILE A 99 -4.64 1.96 9.68
C ILE A 99 -3.14 2.09 9.40
N PRO A 100 -2.27 2.46 10.35
CA PRO A 100 -0.82 2.46 10.13
C PRO A 100 -0.28 1.08 9.73
N LEU A 101 -0.82 0.00 10.29
CA LEU A 101 -0.41 -1.35 9.92
C LEU A 101 -0.77 -1.69 8.47
N GLY A 102 -1.95 -1.29 8.02
CA GLY A 102 -2.38 -1.46 6.63
C GLY A 102 -1.57 -0.61 5.64
N GLN A 103 -1.23 0.62 6.03
CA GLN A 103 -0.32 1.48 5.26
C GLN A 103 1.05 0.81 5.08
N TYR A 104 1.61 0.31 6.18
CA TYR A 104 2.87 -0.42 6.17
C TYR A 104 2.82 -1.65 5.26
N PHE A 105 1.74 -2.42 5.33
CA PHE A 105 1.54 -3.58 4.47
C PHE A 105 1.53 -3.19 2.98
N GLN A 106 0.84 -2.11 2.59
CA GLN A 106 0.83 -1.67 1.20
C GLN A 106 2.22 -1.22 0.74
N ILE A 107 2.97 -0.53 1.59
CA ILE A 107 4.38 -0.19 1.31
C ILE A 107 5.21 -1.45 1.02
N GLN A 108 5.00 -2.54 1.77
CA GLN A 108 5.65 -3.81 1.50
C GLN A 108 5.20 -4.43 0.17
N VAL A 109 3.91 -4.33 -0.17
CA VAL A 109 3.39 -4.82 -1.45
C VAL A 109 4.07 -4.10 -2.61
N ASP A 110 4.16 -2.76 -2.55
CA ASP A 110 4.83 -1.94 -3.56
C ASP A 110 6.33 -2.29 -3.66
N TYR A 111 6.98 -2.51 -2.52
CA TYR A 111 8.39 -2.93 -2.47
C TYR A 111 8.58 -4.28 -3.16
N PHE A 112 7.76 -5.27 -2.84
CA PHE A 112 7.85 -6.59 -3.43
C PHE A 112 7.47 -6.62 -4.91
N ASP A 113 6.56 -5.77 -5.34
CA ASP A 113 6.20 -5.68 -6.76
C ASP A 113 7.44 -5.34 -7.61
N ASN A 114 8.30 -4.47 -7.11
CA ASN A 114 9.48 -4.02 -7.85
C ASN A 114 10.73 -4.87 -7.58
N LEU A 115 10.94 -5.35 -6.35
CA LEU A 115 12.19 -5.95 -5.90
C LEU A 115 12.07 -7.42 -5.52
N GLY A 116 10.87 -7.93 -5.48
CA GLY A 116 10.64 -9.30 -5.09
C GLY A 116 10.99 -10.30 -6.18
N ASN A 117 11.46 -11.48 -5.77
CA ASN A 117 11.69 -12.57 -6.70
C ASN A 117 10.36 -13.13 -7.22
N PRO A 118 10.06 -13.08 -8.54
CA PRO A 118 8.80 -13.55 -9.11
C PRO A 118 8.47 -15.00 -8.75
N SER A 119 9.47 -15.86 -8.58
CA SER A 119 9.26 -17.27 -8.20
C SER A 119 8.77 -17.43 -6.75
N ILE A 120 9.00 -16.44 -5.89
CA ILE A 120 8.55 -16.41 -4.50
C ILE A 120 7.20 -15.70 -4.39
N ILE A 121 7.06 -14.58 -5.07
CA ILE A 121 5.86 -13.73 -5.03
C ILE A 121 4.72 -14.31 -5.88
N GLY A 122 5.04 -15.10 -6.90
CA GLY A 122 4.07 -15.70 -7.82
C GLY A 122 3.59 -14.77 -8.94
N LYS A 123 4.15 -13.56 -9.06
CA LYS A 123 3.86 -12.61 -10.13
C LYS A 123 5.11 -11.83 -10.54
N ILE A 124 5.11 -11.32 -11.76
CA ILE A 124 6.06 -10.32 -12.22
C ILE A 124 5.48 -8.95 -11.85
N GLY A 125 6.27 -8.11 -11.17
CA GLY A 125 5.85 -6.76 -10.83
C GLY A 125 5.70 -5.88 -12.07
N ASN A 126 4.74 -4.98 -12.05
CA ASN A 126 4.41 -4.10 -13.16
C ASN A 126 4.18 -2.64 -12.76
N ASP A 127 4.38 -2.27 -11.51
CA ASP A 127 4.14 -0.92 -11.01
C ASP A 127 4.87 0.17 -11.82
N ILE A 128 6.12 -0.11 -12.23
CA ILE A 128 6.90 0.82 -13.06
C ILE A 128 6.29 0.96 -14.45
N GLN A 129 5.91 -0.16 -15.07
CA GLN A 129 5.37 -0.20 -16.43
C GLN A 129 3.99 0.45 -16.51
N ASP A 130 3.21 0.29 -15.46
CA ASP A 130 1.84 0.79 -15.33
C ASP A 130 1.76 2.20 -14.73
N ASN A 131 2.91 2.90 -14.64
CA ASN A 131 3.02 4.28 -14.11
C ASN A 131 2.43 4.43 -12.69
N LYS A 132 2.50 3.40 -11.85
CA LYS A 132 1.86 3.40 -10.54
C LYS A 132 2.50 4.38 -9.55
N CYS A 133 1.68 5.06 -8.77
CA CYS A 133 2.13 5.88 -7.65
C CYS A 133 2.56 4.97 -6.48
N SER A 134 3.64 4.19 -6.66
CA SER A 134 4.15 3.26 -5.66
C SER A 134 5.10 3.91 -4.66
N TRP A 135 5.40 3.22 -3.57
CA TRP A 135 6.34 3.70 -2.56
C TRP A 135 7.72 3.98 -3.14
N LEU A 136 8.24 3.10 -4.00
CA LEU A 136 9.58 3.23 -4.55
C LEU A 136 9.76 4.48 -5.42
N VAL A 137 8.82 4.76 -6.31
CA VAL A 137 8.89 5.98 -7.12
C VAL A 137 8.80 7.23 -6.25
N ASN A 138 8.00 7.24 -5.20
CA ASN A 138 7.92 8.35 -4.25
C ASN A 138 9.25 8.55 -3.50
N GLN A 139 9.94 7.48 -3.13
CA GLN A 139 11.27 7.56 -2.54
C GLN A 139 12.33 8.05 -3.55
N ALA A 140 12.25 7.58 -4.78
CA ALA A 140 13.15 7.99 -5.86
C ALA A 140 13.01 9.50 -6.16
N ILE A 141 11.79 10.01 -6.33
CA ILE A 141 11.51 11.43 -6.58
C ILE A 141 12.13 12.35 -5.52
N GLN A 142 12.05 11.95 -4.26
CA GLN A 142 12.57 12.75 -3.14
C GLN A 142 14.10 12.75 -3.03
N ARG A 143 14.78 11.78 -3.62
CA ARG A 143 16.23 11.55 -3.43
C ARG A 143 17.06 11.66 -4.69
N CYS A 144 16.42 11.69 -5.86
CA CYS A 144 17.11 11.73 -7.14
C CYS A 144 17.82 13.09 -7.40
N THR A 145 18.92 13.05 -8.11
CA THR A 145 19.52 14.25 -8.70
C THR A 145 18.69 14.73 -9.89
N LEU A 146 18.98 15.93 -10.41
CA LEU A 146 18.30 16.43 -11.61
C LEU A 146 18.44 15.50 -12.82
N GLU A 147 19.62 14.92 -13.01
CA GLU A 147 19.87 13.97 -14.11
C GLU A 147 19.08 12.67 -13.91
N GLN A 148 19.04 12.17 -12.68
CA GLN A 148 18.25 10.99 -12.34
C GLN A 148 16.75 11.26 -12.47
N ARG A 149 16.30 12.49 -12.15
CA ARG A 149 14.90 12.88 -12.36
C ARG A 149 14.53 12.90 -13.84
N GLN A 150 15.37 13.43 -14.69
CA GLN A 150 15.15 13.44 -16.14
C GLN A 150 15.05 12.00 -16.70
N LEU A 151 15.87 11.08 -16.20
CA LEU A 151 15.81 9.68 -16.60
C LEU A 151 14.51 9.01 -16.10
N LEU A 152 14.09 9.31 -14.88
CA LEU A 152 12.83 8.82 -14.33
C LEU A 152 11.64 9.30 -15.18
N ASP A 153 11.59 10.60 -15.47
CA ASP A 153 10.55 11.22 -16.31
C ASP A 153 10.53 10.64 -17.73
N ALA A 154 11.68 10.21 -18.25
CA ALA A 154 11.80 9.63 -19.58
C ALA A 154 11.42 8.14 -19.64
N SER A 155 11.49 7.40 -18.54
CA SER A 155 11.44 5.93 -18.53
C SER A 155 10.24 5.34 -17.78
N TYR A 156 9.79 5.99 -16.68
CA TYR A 156 8.72 5.48 -15.84
C TYR A 156 7.38 5.49 -16.55
N GLY A 157 6.60 4.42 -16.42
CA GLY A 157 5.28 4.28 -17.06
C GLY A 157 5.32 3.95 -18.56
N ARG A 158 6.52 3.80 -19.13
CA ARG A 158 6.65 3.52 -20.58
C ARG A 158 6.80 2.02 -20.81
N LYS A 159 5.77 1.41 -21.37
CA LYS A 159 5.77 -0.02 -21.74
C LYS A 159 6.93 -0.33 -22.68
N GLY A 160 7.87 -1.18 -22.26
CA GLY A 160 8.99 -1.65 -23.09
C GLY A 160 10.36 -1.09 -22.75
N ALA A 161 10.50 -0.30 -21.70
CA ALA A 161 11.80 0.22 -21.27
C ALA A 161 12.62 -0.86 -20.53
N ALA A 162 13.34 -1.71 -21.28
CA ALA A 162 14.38 -2.59 -20.72
C ALA A 162 15.44 -1.80 -19.93
N GLU A 163 15.56 -0.52 -20.18
CA GLU A 163 16.41 0.43 -19.45
C GLU A 163 15.85 0.80 -18.07
N ALA A 164 14.53 0.82 -17.88
CA ALA A 164 13.92 1.08 -16.60
C ALA A 164 14.30 -0.02 -15.58
N LYS A 165 14.36 -1.28 -16.00
CA LYS A 165 14.79 -2.40 -15.15
C LYS A 165 16.27 -2.30 -14.74
N LYS A 166 17.14 -1.86 -15.64
CA LYS A 166 18.56 -1.58 -15.31
C LYS A 166 18.73 -0.41 -14.35
N TYR A 167 17.87 0.60 -14.48
CA TYR A 167 17.84 1.75 -13.57
C TYR A 167 17.36 1.33 -12.18
N GLU A 168 16.32 0.52 -12.11
CA GLU A 168 15.78 -0.07 -10.89
C GLU A 168 16.87 -0.84 -10.12
N GLU A 169 17.57 -1.76 -10.79
CA GLU A 169 18.66 -2.53 -10.20
C GLU A 169 19.77 -1.61 -9.65
N ARG A 170 20.08 -0.50 -10.34
CA ARG A 170 21.08 0.48 -9.91
C ARG A 170 20.60 1.31 -8.72
N VAL A 171 19.39 1.86 -8.75
CA VAL A 171 18.85 2.68 -7.65
C VAL A 171 18.67 1.85 -6.39
N VAL A 172 18.28 0.61 -6.52
CA VAL A 172 18.19 -0.33 -5.41
C VAL A 172 19.55 -0.66 -4.85
N GLY A 173 20.56 -0.86 -5.70
CA GLY A 173 21.95 -1.02 -5.27
C GLY A 173 22.44 0.19 -4.47
N GLU A 174 22.21 1.41 -4.98
CA GLU A 174 22.58 2.66 -4.29
C GLU A 174 21.80 2.87 -2.98
N LEU A 175 20.54 2.45 -2.90
CA LEU A 175 19.74 2.50 -1.67
C LEU A 175 20.27 1.50 -0.64
N HIS A 176 20.67 0.30 -1.04
CA HIS A 176 21.32 -0.66 -0.17
C HIS A 176 22.64 -0.13 0.39
N GLU A 177 23.48 0.51 -0.45
CA GLU A 177 24.74 1.13 -0.01
C GLU A 177 24.50 2.30 0.95
N LYS A 178 23.48 3.14 0.71
CA LYS A 178 23.14 4.26 1.60
C LYS A 178 22.53 3.81 2.93
N ILE A 179 21.74 2.75 2.93
CA ILE A 179 21.24 2.12 4.17
C ILE A 179 22.41 1.52 4.95
N ALA A 180 23.37 0.90 4.26
CA ALA A 180 24.58 0.36 4.90
C ALA A 180 25.50 1.47 5.45
N ALA A 181 25.55 2.63 4.80
CA ALA A 181 26.34 3.80 5.19
C ALA A 181 25.66 4.75 6.18
N ALA A 182 24.38 4.55 6.49
CA ALA A 182 23.66 5.40 7.45
C ALA A 182 24.24 5.29 8.85
N HIS A 183 24.67 6.42 9.40
CA HIS A 183 25.13 6.49 10.79
C HIS A 183 23.95 6.28 11.76
N GLU A 184 24.16 5.39 12.73
CA GLU A 184 23.22 5.17 13.82
C GLU A 184 23.07 6.46 14.65
N SER A 185 21.84 6.94 14.78
CA SER A 185 21.48 7.93 15.79
C SER A 185 20.78 7.24 16.97
N LYS A 186 20.81 7.86 18.15
CA LYS A 186 20.25 7.29 19.39
C LYS A 186 18.78 6.86 19.28
N ASP A 187 18.05 7.32 18.26
CA ASP A 187 16.61 7.09 18.09
C ASP A 187 16.29 6.19 16.88
N LEU A 188 17.30 5.71 16.14
CA LEU A 188 17.09 4.86 14.96
C LEU A 188 18.18 3.78 14.88
N GLU A 189 17.91 2.62 15.48
CA GLU A 189 18.85 1.50 15.46
C GLU A 189 18.88 0.84 14.08
N LYS A 190 20.09 0.61 13.56
CA LYS A 190 20.35 -0.13 12.32
C LYS A 190 19.67 -1.51 12.31
N LYS A 191 19.51 -2.12 13.48
CA LYS A 191 18.76 -3.37 13.71
C LYS A 191 17.29 -3.31 13.26
N VAL A 192 16.67 -2.15 13.24
CA VAL A 192 15.27 -2.00 12.75
C VAL A 192 15.25 -2.24 11.25
N PHE A 193 16.19 -1.67 10.52
CA PHE A 193 16.32 -1.85 9.06
C PHE A 193 16.82 -3.26 8.72
N GLU A 194 17.74 -3.81 9.49
CA GLU A 194 18.23 -5.19 9.33
C GLU A 194 17.16 -6.23 9.66
N ALA A 195 16.36 -6.00 10.70
CA ALA A 195 15.20 -6.86 11.02
C ALA A 195 14.09 -6.74 9.97
N PHE A 196 13.92 -5.55 9.40
CA PHE A 196 13.00 -5.27 8.30
C PHE A 196 13.45 -6.01 7.03
N LEU A 197 14.70 -5.82 6.61
CA LEU A 197 15.32 -6.54 5.50
C LEU A 197 15.33 -8.06 5.75
N GLY A 198 15.64 -8.52 6.95
CA GLY A 198 15.69 -9.94 7.31
C GLY A 198 14.32 -10.63 7.29
N LYS A 199 13.23 -9.94 7.66
CA LYS A 199 11.86 -10.44 7.53
C LYS A 199 11.37 -10.43 6.07
N ILE A 200 11.83 -9.46 5.29
CA ILE A 200 11.54 -9.35 3.86
C ILE A 200 12.28 -10.44 3.07
N TYR A 201 13.54 -10.70 3.40
CA TYR A 201 14.40 -11.65 2.70
C TYR A 201 14.13 -13.13 3.05
N LYS A 202 13.44 -13.43 4.15
CA LYS A 202 13.19 -14.79 4.66
C LYS A 202 11.72 -15.20 4.63
N ARG A 203 10.88 -14.63 3.80
CA ARG A 203 9.55 -15.22 3.57
C ARG A 203 9.66 -16.49 2.72
N THR A 204 10.04 -17.59 3.34
CA THR A 204 9.59 -18.91 2.92
C THR A 204 8.13 -19.04 3.39
N LYS A 205 7.20 -19.10 2.40
CA LYS A 205 5.75 -19.38 2.47
C LYS A 205 5.03 -18.99 3.75
#